data_a605c15ab93c681925b62236989db764
#
_entry.id   a605c15ab93c681925b62236989db764
#
_cell.length_a   1.000
_cell.length_b   1.000
_cell.length_c   1.000
_cell.angle_alpha   90.00
_cell.angle_beta   90.00
_cell.angle_gamma   90.00
#
_symmetry.space_group_name_H-M   'P 1'
#
loop_
_entity.id
_entity.type
_entity.pdbx_description
1 polymer ?
#
loop_
_entity_poly.entity_id
_entity_poly.type
_entity_poly.pdbx_seq_one_letter_code
_entity_poly.pdbx_strand_id
1 'polypeptide(L)' 'MSKKLELTTAISDDIETLLMNGTPLTTICQTKGSPSLSKVYEWIRTDKEFANKILTARKIAAQTYLD' A
#
# COMPACT_ATOMS: atom_id res chain seq x y z
N MET A 1 6.61 22.17 10.25
CA MET A 1 5.27 21.67 10.45
C MET A 1 4.97 20.54 9.50
N SER A 2 4.62 19.40 10.03
CA SER A 2 4.35 18.24 9.18
C SER A 2 2.94 18.34 8.61
N LYS A 3 2.84 18.23 7.31
CA LYS A 3 1.55 18.09 6.68
C LYS A 3 1.08 16.66 6.86
N LYS A 4 -0.20 16.49 7.19
CA LYS A 4 -0.76 15.16 7.18
C LYS A 4 -0.79 14.65 5.76
N LEU A 5 -0.21 13.50 5.55
CA LEU A 5 -0.25 12.86 4.25
C LEU A 5 -1.63 12.23 4.08
N GLU A 6 -2.34 12.65 3.06
CA GLU A 6 -3.67 12.13 2.78
C GLU A 6 -3.59 11.03 1.75
N LEU A 7 -4.49 10.05 1.87
CA LEU A 7 -4.59 8.98 0.91
C LEU A 7 -5.19 9.53 -0.38
N THR A 8 -4.40 9.58 -1.43
CA THR A 8 -4.85 9.99 -2.75
C THR A 8 -4.88 8.79 -3.68
N THR A 9 -5.54 8.94 -4.83
CA THR A 9 -5.55 7.88 -5.84
C THR A 9 -4.13 7.54 -6.29
N ALA A 10 -3.28 8.56 -6.45
CA ALA A 10 -1.90 8.34 -6.86
C ALA A 10 -1.13 7.48 -5.84
N ILE A 11 -1.27 7.81 -4.56
CA ILE A 11 -0.60 7.05 -3.49
C ILE A 11 -1.15 5.63 -3.43
N SER A 12 -2.47 5.49 -3.51
CA SER A 12 -3.13 4.19 -3.49
C SER A 12 -2.65 3.32 -4.64
N ASP A 13 -2.60 3.86 -5.84
CA ASP A 13 -2.18 3.12 -7.02
C ASP A 13 -0.70 2.72 -6.95
N ASP A 14 0.15 3.61 -6.44
CA ASP A 14 1.58 3.31 -6.28
C ASP A 14 1.78 2.14 -5.32
N ILE A 15 1.11 2.17 -4.19
CA ILE A 15 1.21 1.10 -3.19
C ILE A 15 0.71 -0.21 -3.78
N GLU A 16 -0.44 -0.16 -4.44
CA GLU A 16 -1.02 -1.34 -5.07
C GLU A 16 -0.05 -1.95 -6.09
N THR A 17 0.51 -1.13 -6.96
CA THR A 17 1.43 -1.59 -7.99
C THR A 17 2.66 -2.25 -7.39
N LEU A 18 3.24 -1.62 -6.37
CA LEU A 18 4.43 -2.16 -5.72
C LEU A 18 4.13 -3.49 -5.02
N LEU A 19 2.97 -3.59 -4.39
CA LEU A 19 2.56 -4.84 -3.75
C LEU A 19 2.35 -5.95 -4.77
N MET A 20 1.75 -5.63 -5.91
CA MET A 20 1.55 -6.61 -6.97
C MET A 20 2.87 -7.12 -7.52
N ASN A 21 3.91 -6.30 -7.48
CA ASN A 21 5.25 -6.68 -7.91
C ASN A 21 6.02 -7.46 -6.83
N GLY A 22 5.40 -7.68 -5.68
CA GLY A 22 6.02 -8.43 -4.61
C GLY A 22 6.78 -7.60 -3.59
N THR A 23 6.73 -6.27 -3.69
CA THR A 23 7.41 -5.40 -2.74
C THR A 23 6.63 -5.36 -1.42
N PRO A 24 7.24 -5.71 -0.28
CA PRO A 24 6.52 -5.70 1.00
C PRO A 24 6.22 -4.28 1.46
N LEU A 25 5.16 -4.13 2.25
CA LEU A 25 4.76 -2.82 2.77
C LEU A 25 5.87 -2.13 3.55
N THR A 26 6.65 -2.88 4.29
CA THR A 26 7.76 -2.31 5.06
C THR A 26 8.76 -1.61 4.15
N THR A 27 9.08 -2.22 3.02
CA THR A 27 9.98 -1.63 2.04
C THR A 27 9.37 -0.39 1.39
N ILE A 28 8.09 -0.48 1.03
CA ILE A 28 7.38 0.65 0.44
C ILE A 28 7.41 1.85 1.39
N CYS A 29 7.15 1.62 2.67
CA CYS A 29 7.09 2.69 3.66
C CYS A 29 8.45 3.26 4.01
N GLN A 30 9.53 2.57 3.67
CA GLN A 30 10.89 3.08 3.86
C GLN A 30 11.33 4.01 2.75
N THR A 31 10.60 4.02 1.64
CA THR A 31 10.92 4.88 0.51
C THR A 31 10.66 6.33 0.89
N LYS A 32 11.58 7.21 0.53
CA LYS A 32 11.46 8.62 0.84
C LYS A 32 10.21 9.20 0.20
N GLY A 33 9.42 9.91 1.00
CA GLY A 33 8.17 10.50 0.53
C GLY A 33 6.96 9.61 0.65
N SER A 34 7.15 8.36 1.08
CA SER A 34 6.04 7.43 1.26
C SER A 34 5.41 7.58 2.64
N PRO A 35 4.12 7.20 2.80
CA PRO A 35 3.50 7.22 4.12
C PRO A 35 4.15 6.20 5.04
N SER A 36 4.05 6.44 6.34
CA SER A 36 4.56 5.49 7.32
C SER A 36 3.70 4.22 7.34
N LEU A 37 4.28 3.15 7.85
CA LEU A 37 3.56 1.88 7.96
C LEU A 37 2.31 2.03 8.82
N SER A 38 2.41 2.77 9.91
CA SER A 38 1.26 3.05 10.77
C SER A 38 0.14 3.76 10.01
N LYS A 39 0.51 4.71 9.16
CA LYS A 39 -0.46 5.45 8.37
C LYS A 39 -1.16 4.54 7.36
N VAL A 40 -0.41 3.66 6.72
CA VAL A 40 -0.99 2.71 5.77
C VAL A 40 -1.99 1.79 6.46
N TYR A 41 -1.65 1.27 7.64
CA TYR A 41 -2.56 0.42 8.39
C TYR A 41 -3.81 1.18 8.84
N GLU A 42 -3.66 2.46 9.19
CA GLU A 42 -4.80 3.30 9.54
C GLU A 42 -5.76 3.41 8.34
N TRP A 43 -5.22 3.65 7.15
CA TRP A 43 -6.03 3.73 5.95
C TRP A 43 -6.72 2.41 5.64
N ILE A 44 -6.05 1.29 5.85
CA ILE A 44 -6.66 -0.03 5.64
C ILE A 44 -7.88 -0.21 6.54
N ARG A 45 -7.82 0.32 7.75
CA ARG A 45 -8.94 0.21 8.69
C ARG A 45 -10.07 1.18 8.39
N THR A 46 -9.75 2.36 7.84
CA THR A 46 -10.73 3.42 7.67
C THR A 46 -11.27 3.54 6.25
N ASP A 47 -10.57 3.00 5.27
CA ASP A 47 -10.95 3.11 3.85
C ASP A 47 -11.09 1.72 3.26
N LYS A 48 -12.33 1.30 3.02
CA LYS A 48 -12.61 -0.04 2.51
C LYS A 48 -12.08 -0.25 1.10
N GLU A 49 -12.12 0.78 0.28
CA GLU A 49 -11.61 0.67 -1.10
C GLU A 49 -10.11 0.42 -1.09
N PHE A 50 -9.39 1.15 -0.24
CA PHE A 50 -7.95 0.95 -0.10
C PHE A 50 -7.65 -0.45 0.45
N ALA A 51 -8.40 -0.87 1.46
CA ALA A 51 -8.24 -2.21 2.02
C ALA A 51 -8.41 -3.29 0.95
N ASN A 52 -9.44 -3.16 0.11
CA ASN A 52 -9.70 -4.10 -0.97
C ASN A 52 -8.56 -4.12 -1.99
N LYS A 53 -8.03 -2.96 -2.33
CA LYS A 53 -6.89 -2.86 -3.25
C LYS A 53 -5.67 -3.60 -2.69
N ILE A 54 -5.39 -3.40 -1.40
CA ILE A 54 -4.25 -4.05 -0.76
C ILE A 54 -4.43 -5.56 -0.74
N LEU A 55 -5.61 -6.04 -0.39
CA LEU A 55 -5.89 -7.47 -0.38
C LEU A 55 -5.74 -8.09 -1.76
N THR A 56 -6.29 -7.41 -2.77
CA THR A 56 -6.20 -7.88 -4.14
C THR A 56 -4.76 -7.93 -4.62
N ALA A 57 -3.98 -6.89 -4.31
CA ALA A 57 -2.57 -6.82 -4.69
C ALA A 57 -1.78 -7.96 -4.06
N ARG A 58 -2.04 -8.27 -2.79
CA ARG A 58 -1.38 -9.38 -2.10
C ARG A 58 -1.72 -10.71 -2.72
N LYS A 59 -2.98 -10.91 -3.11
CA LYS A 59 -3.40 -12.15 -3.76
C LYS A 59 -2.70 -12.33 -5.09
N ILE A 60 -2.60 -11.27 -5.88
CA ILE A 60 -1.92 -11.31 -7.16
C ILE A 60 -0.44 -11.64 -6.99
N ALA A 61 0.21 -11.00 -6.02
CA ALA A 61 1.61 -11.28 -5.74
C ALA A 61 1.82 -12.73 -5.32
N ALA A 62 0.94 -13.25 -4.48
CA ALA A 62 1.02 -14.64 -4.02
C ALA A 62 0.86 -15.60 -5.18
N GLN A 63 -0.08 -15.34 -6.08
CA GLN A 63 -0.29 -16.18 -7.25
C GLN A 63 0.93 -16.21 -8.15
N THR A 64 1.57 -15.05 -8.32
CA THR A 64 2.78 -14.95 -9.14
C THR A 64 3.89 -15.82 -8.57
N TYR A 65 4.02 -15.83 -7.25
CA TYR A 65 5.06 -16.63 -6.60
C TYR A 65 4.77 -18.12 -6.62
N LEU A 66 3.49 -18.50 -6.68
CA LEU A 66 3.11 -19.90 -6.69
C LEU A 66 3.24 -20.52 -8.08
N ASP A 67 3.26 -19.73 -9.10
CA ASP A 67 3.49 -20.20 -10.45
C ASP A 67 4.98 -20.46 -10.68
#